data_d6fcbc004491291d87cdb3600b1689a0
#
_entry.id   d6fcbc004491291d87cdb3600b1689a0
#
_cell.length_a   1.000
_cell.length_b   1.000
_cell.length_c   1.000
_cell.angle_alpha   90.00
_cell.angle_beta   90.00
_cell.angle_gamma   90.00
#
_symmetry.space_group_name_H-M   'P 1'
#
loop_
_entity.id
_entity.type
_entity.pdbx_description
1 polymer ?
#
loop_
_entity_poly.entity_id
_entity_poly.type
_entity_poly.pdbx_seq_one_letter_code
_entity_poly.pdbx_strand_id
1 'polypeptide(L)'
;GVRLVGSEMCIRDRYETKQTRSFIRVREIHFFEAHTAHADEADATRQIEQDLEIVDNVMRDLCLPVIKAKRPLWDTFPGAWYTIGIDAVMPNGRTLQVASCHHYRDQWAKAFDITYENLEAQQQHVHQTTYGMSERLLGAVVGMHGDENGLIMPPAVAPFQVVICPMIKKNSEVDTVAVAEEVAKTL
;
A
#
# COMPACT_ATOMS: atom_id res chain seq x y z
N GLY A 1 15.97 22.47 4.94
CA GLY A 1 14.51 22.38 4.79
C GLY A 1 13.90 21.55 5.92
N VAL A 2 12.96 22.12 6.65
CA VAL A 2 12.25 21.36 7.68
C VAL A 2 11.27 20.43 6.97
N ARG A 3 11.53 19.15 6.99
CA ARG A 3 10.63 18.12 6.49
C ARG A 3 10.05 17.38 7.70
N LEU A 4 8.78 17.61 7.99
CA LEU A 4 8.04 16.81 8.95
C LEU A 4 7.43 15.63 8.21
N VAL A 5 7.91 14.44 8.49
CA VAL A 5 7.35 13.19 7.98
C VAL A 5 6.83 12.40 9.17
N GLY A 6 5.53 12.15 9.18
CA GLY A 6 4.92 11.23 10.12
C GLY A 6 4.32 10.05 9.36
N SER A 7 4.57 8.83 9.79
CA SER A 7 3.84 7.65 9.35
C SER A 7 3.13 7.02 10.54
N GLU A 8 1.86 6.74 10.37
CA GLU A 8 1.04 6.05 11.36
C GLU A 8 0.69 4.67 10.83
N MET A 9 1.00 3.65 11.61
CA MET A 9 0.57 2.28 11.36
C MET A 9 -0.61 1.95 12.29
N CYS A 10 -1.58 1.21 11.77
CA CYS A 10 -2.76 0.77 12.52
C CYS A 10 -3.71 1.91 12.94
N ILE A 11 -3.88 2.91 12.09
CA ILE A 11 -4.94 3.90 12.27
C ILE A 11 -6.29 3.22 12.00
N ARG A 12 -7.26 3.43 12.89
CA ARG A 12 -8.67 3.15 12.59
C ARG A 12 -9.26 4.36 11.89
N ASP A 13 -9.36 4.28 10.56
CA ASP A 13 -9.87 5.39 9.76
C ASP A 13 -11.34 5.69 10.08
N ARG A 14 -12.18 4.65 10.11
CA ARG A 14 -13.61 4.80 10.38
C ARG A 14 -14.28 3.49 10.75
N TYR A 15 -15.49 3.62 11.32
CA TYR A 15 -16.40 2.51 11.54
C TYR A 15 -17.46 2.47 10.42
N GLU A 16 -17.43 1.44 9.58
CA GLU A 16 -18.36 1.29 8.46
C GLU A 16 -19.72 0.78 8.97
N THR A 17 -20.75 1.58 8.76
CA THR A 17 -22.12 1.27 9.20
C THR A 17 -22.96 0.53 8.14
N LYS A 18 -22.49 0.55 6.87
CA LYS A 18 -23.17 -0.11 5.76
C LYS A 18 -22.75 -1.58 5.62
N GLN A 19 -23.14 -2.21 4.52
CA GLN A 19 -22.78 -3.58 4.22
C GLN A 19 -21.27 -3.74 4.09
N THR A 20 -20.71 -4.71 4.81
CA THR A 20 -19.28 -5.02 4.82
C THR A 20 -18.97 -6.27 4.00
N ARG A 21 -17.70 -6.39 3.56
CA ARG A 21 -17.13 -7.57 2.92
C ARG A 21 -15.72 -7.78 3.43
N SER A 22 -15.35 -9.00 3.74
CA SER A 22 -14.03 -9.35 4.27
C SER A 22 -12.91 -8.75 3.43
N PHE A 23 -11.96 -8.08 4.08
CA PHE A 23 -10.80 -7.37 3.53
C PHE A 23 -11.10 -6.24 2.53
N ILE A 24 -12.22 -6.29 1.80
CA ILE A 24 -12.58 -5.29 0.78
C ILE A 24 -13.25 -4.07 1.41
N ARG A 25 -14.17 -4.31 2.34
CA ARG A 25 -14.89 -3.28 3.09
C ARG A 25 -15.19 -3.79 4.48
N VAL A 26 -14.23 -3.67 5.35
CA VAL A 26 -14.32 -4.15 6.73
C VAL A 26 -15.07 -3.16 7.61
N ARG A 27 -15.47 -3.59 8.81
CA ARG A 27 -16.22 -2.78 9.77
C ARG A 27 -15.37 -1.64 10.33
N GLU A 28 -14.17 -1.96 10.76
CA GLU A 28 -13.15 -1.01 11.20
C GLU A 28 -11.99 -1.08 10.21
N ILE A 29 -11.71 0.02 9.53
CA ILE A 29 -10.68 0.08 8.49
C ILE A 29 -9.36 0.46 9.15
N HIS A 30 -8.36 -0.41 9.01
CA HIS A 30 -6.99 -0.14 9.41
C HIS A 30 -6.24 0.46 8.23
N PHE A 31 -5.52 1.54 8.48
CA PHE A 31 -4.76 2.26 7.49
C PHE A 31 -3.29 2.32 7.87
N PHE A 32 -2.43 2.13 6.88
CA PHE A 32 -1.10 2.71 6.86
C PHE A 32 -1.20 4.03 6.12
N GLU A 33 -0.75 5.12 6.73
CA GLU A 33 -0.86 6.44 6.16
C GLU A 33 0.39 7.26 6.47
N ALA A 34 0.92 7.98 5.48
CA ALA A 34 2.01 8.92 5.65
C ALA A 34 1.50 10.32 5.36
N HIS A 35 1.75 11.23 6.29
CA HIS A 35 1.45 12.65 6.18
C HIS A 35 2.75 13.43 6.13
N THR A 36 2.88 14.34 5.17
CA THR A 36 4.10 15.14 5.04
C THR A 36 3.78 16.62 4.91
N ALA A 37 4.73 17.45 5.36
CA ALA A 37 4.65 18.91 5.27
C ALA A 37 5.93 19.45 4.63
N HIS A 38 5.78 20.35 3.67
CA HIS A 38 6.81 20.85 2.80
C HIS A 38 6.80 22.37 2.74
N ALA A 39 7.96 22.96 2.52
CA ALA A 39 8.09 24.40 2.41
C ALA A 39 7.44 24.96 1.12
N ASP A 40 7.45 24.16 0.04
CA ASP A 40 6.90 24.61 -1.25
C ASP A 40 6.21 23.47 -2.02
N GLU A 41 5.51 23.86 -3.10
CA GLU A 41 4.78 22.95 -3.96
C GLU A 41 5.70 21.96 -4.69
N ALA A 42 6.92 22.38 -5.06
CA ALA A 42 7.83 21.53 -5.80
C ALA A 42 8.35 20.39 -4.92
N ASP A 43 8.67 20.66 -3.65
CA ASP A 43 9.08 19.64 -2.69
C ASP A 43 7.93 18.68 -2.37
N ALA A 44 6.71 19.18 -2.21
CA ALA A 44 5.52 18.36 -2.03
C ALA A 44 5.25 17.46 -3.25
N THR A 45 5.48 17.96 -4.46
CA THR A 45 5.34 17.18 -5.70
C THR A 45 6.38 16.06 -5.77
N ARG A 46 7.66 16.35 -5.43
CA ARG A 46 8.69 15.30 -5.34
C ARG A 46 8.34 14.22 -4.32
N GLN A 47 7.69 14.60 -3.20
CA GLN A 47 7.21 13.62 -2.22
C GLN A 47 6.18 12.66 -2.83
N ILE A 48 5.22 13.17 -3.59
CA ILE A 48 4.24 12.31 -4.29
C ILE A 48 4.94 11.32 -5.24
N GLU A 49 5.99 11.76 -5.95
CA GLU A 49 6.76 10.87 -6.83
C GLU A 49 7.44 9.76 -6.03
N GLN A 50 8.07 10.09 -4.88
CA GLN A 50 8.68 9.10 -3.98
C GLN A 50 7.63 8.13 -3.39
N ASP A 51 6.47 8.64 -2.99
CA ASP A 51 5.38 7.80 -2.48
C ASP A 51 4.89 6.82 -3.54
N LEU A 52 4.81 7.24 -4.81
CA LEU A 52 4.45 6.37 -5.92
C LEU A 52 5.52 5.29 -6.20
N GLU A 53 6.81 5.59 -6.02
CA GLU A 53 7.88 4.59 -6.11
C GLU A 53 7.77 3.54 -4.99
N ILE A 54 7.46 3.97 -3.76
CA ILE A 54 7.23 3.05 -2.63
C ILE A 54 6.04 2.14 -2.95
N VAL A 55 4.93 2.71 -3.43
CA VAL A 55 3.75 1.95 -3.83
C VAL A 55 4.10 0.95 -4.94
N ASP A 56 4.86 1.34 -5.96
CA ASP A 56 5.28 0.45 -7.04
C ASP A 56 6.09 -0.75 -6.54
N ASN A 57 6.99 -0.52 -5.59
CA ASN A 57 7.77 -1.60 -4.98
C ASN A 57 6.87 -2.57 -4.21
N VAL A 58 5.95 -2.06 -3.39
CA VAL A 58 4.98 -2.89 -2.67
C VAL A 58 4.11 -3.70 -3.65
N MET A 59 3.59 -3.07 -4.72
CA MET A 59 2.76 -3.76 -5.71
C MET A 59 3.54 -4.82 -6.47
N ARG A 60 4.82 -4.59 -6.75
CA ARG A 60 5.73 -5.58 -7.38
C ARG A 60 5.94 -6.78 -6.47
N ASP A 61 6.26 -6.55 -5.20
CA ASP A 61 6.49 -7.62 -4.22
C ASP A 61 5.23 -8.47 -4.01
N LEU A 62 4.05 -7.85 -4.10
CA LEU A 62 2.74 -8.51 -4.03
C LEU A 62 2.27 -9.10 -5.38
N CYS A 63 3.05 -8.92 -6.45
CA CYS A 63 2.68 -9.33 -7.83
C CYS A 63 1.29 -8.79 -8.25
N LEU A 64 0.93 -7.58 -7.83
CA LEU A 64 -0.35 -6.95 -8.14
C LEU A 64 -0.21 -5.98 -9.32
N PRO A 65 -0.85 -6.26 -10.47
CA PRO A 65 -0.95 -5.30 -11.55
C PRO A 65 -1.91 -4.17 -11.16
N VAL A 66 -1.42 -2.94 -11.23
CA VAL A 66 -2.20 -1.75 -10.86
C VAL A 66 -2.18 -0.68 -11.94
N ILE A 67 -3.24 0.10 -11.97
CA ILE A 67 -3.36 1.32 -12.78
C ILE A 67 -3.25 2.50 -11.84
N LYS A 68 -2.30 3.39 -12.11
CA LYS A 68 -2.17 4.68 -11.41
C LYS A 68 -2.83 5.76 -12.28
N ALA A 69 -3.83 6.42 -11.74
CA ALA A 69 -4.57 7.44 -12.47
C ALA A 69 -4.88 8.66 -11.60
N LYS A 70 -4.63 9.84 -12.16
CA LYS A 70 -5.11 11.09 -11.58
C LYS A 70 -6.64 11.11 -11.63
N ARG A 71 -7.26 11.27 -10.48
CA ARG A 71 -8.72 11.29 -10.37
C ARG A 71 -9.29 12.56 -11.01
N PRO A 72 -10.47 12.48 -11.66
CA PRO A 72 -11.19 13.67 -12.08
C PRO A 72 -11.63 14.49 -10.86
N LEU A 73 -11.93 15.77 -11.05
CA LEU A 73 -12.24 16.70 -9.96
C LEU A 73 -13.39 16.23 -9.06
N TRP A 74 -14.38 15.56 -9.63
CA TRP A 74 -15.55 15.05 -8.88
C TRP A 74 -15.23 13.80 -8.02
N ASP A 75 -14.08 13.14 -8.25
CA ASP A 75 -13.60 11.98 -7.49
C ASP A 75 -12.28 12.27 -6.76
N THR A 76 -11.86 13.52 -6.74
CA THR A 76 -10.69 13.97 -5.97
C THR A 76 -11.04 14.03 -4.49
N PHE A 77 -10.11 13.65 -3.62
CA PHE A 77 -10.31 13.74 -2.18
C PHE A 77 -10.62 15.19 -1.77
N PRO A 78 -11.62 15.42 -0.90
CA PRO A 78 -12.02 16.77 -0.51
C PRO A 78 -10.84 17.60 0.01
N GLY A 79 -10.64 18.78 -0.57
CA GLY A 79 -9.53 19.67 -0.23
C GLY A 79 -8.18 19.34 -0.87
N ALA A 80 -8.04 18.23 -1.59
CA ALA A 80 -6.84 17.96 -2.37
C ALA A 80 -6.86 18.75 -3.69
N TRP A 81 -5.71 19.26 -4.08
CA TRP A 81 -5.49 19.80 -5.41
C TRP A 81 -5.61 18.73 -6.49
N TYR A 82 -5.03 17.57 -6.22
CA TYR A 82 -5.28 16.36 -6.99
C TYR A 82 -5.12 15.10 -6.13
N THR A 83 -5.72 14.02 -6.60
CA THR A 83 -5.60 12.67 -6.08
C THR A 83 -5.10 11.74 -7.17
N ILE A 84 -4.12 10.91 -6.87
CA ILE A 84 -3.74 9.76 -7.68
C ILE A 84 -4.29 8.52 -6.99
N GLY A 85 -5.22 7.84 -7.65
CA GLY A 85 -5.72 6.54 -7.20
C GLY A 85 -4.90 5.42 -7.80
N ILE A 86 -4.64 4.39 -7.01
CA ILE A 86 -3.94 3.17 -7.41
C ILE A 86 -4.97 2.04 -7.36
N ASP A 87 -5.34 1.51 -8.51
CA ASP A 87 -6.42 0.55 -8.68
C ASP A 87 -5.87 -0.79 -9.18
N ALA A 88 -6.07 -1.85 -8.41
CA ALA A 88 -5.80 -3.21 -8.86
C ALA A 88 -6.91 -3.67 -9.85
N VAL A 89 -6.51 -4.32 -10.93
CA VAL A 89 -7.43 -4.91 -11.91
C VAL A 89 -7.73 -6.33 -11.46
N MET A 90 -8.95 -6.55 -10.98
CA MET A 90 -9.36 -7.83 -10.42
C MET A 90 -9.78 -8.83 -11.51
N PRO A 91 -9.68 -10.16 -11.27
CA PRO A 91 -10.04 -11.19 -12.26
C PRO A 91 -11.47 -11.11 -12.80
N ASN A 92 -12.38 -10.49 -12.05
CA ASN A 92 -13.77 -10.27 -12.47
C ASN A 92 -13.96 -9.06 -13.40
N GLY A 93 -12.88 -8.44 -13.88
CA GLY A 93 -12.87 -7.28 -14.76
C GLY A 93 -13.20 -5.95 -14.07
N ARG A 94 -13.32 -5.93 -12.74
CA ARG A 94 -13.52 -4.70 -11.96
C ARG A 94 -12.20 -4.18 -11.40
N THR A 95 -12.14 -2.89 -11.13
CA THR A 95 -11.03 -2.29 -10.40
C THR A 95 -11.32 -2.20 -8.91
N LEU A 96 -10.27 -2.35 -8.11
CA LEU A 96 -10.32 -2.19 -6.67
C LEU A 96 -9.21 -1.18 -6.27
N GLN A 97 -9.60 -0.04 -5.73
CA GLN A 97 -8.63 0.92 -5.23
C GLN A 97 -7.91 0.34 -4.00
N VAL A 98 -6.59 0.21 -4.10
CA VAL A 98 -5.73 -0.39 -3.07
C VAL A 98 -4.85 0.63 -2.35
N ALA A 99 -4.59 1.77 -3.00
CA ALA A 99 -3.83 2.87 -2.43
C ALA A 99 -4.27 4.21 -3.03
N SER A 100 -3.87 5.31 -2.42
CA SER A 100 -4.04 6.66 -2.95
C SER A 100 -2.97 7.61 -2.45
N CYS A 101 -2.62 8.59 -3.31
CA CYS A 101 -1.77 9.71 -2.96
C CYS A 101 -2.55 11.00 -3.17
N HIS A 102 -2.43 11.94 -2.23
CA HIS A 102 -3.14 13.22 -2.25
C HIS A 102 -2.15 14.38 -2.10
N HIS A 103 -2.25 15.34 -2.98
CA HIS A 103 -1.51 16.60 -2.89
C HIS A 103 -2.48 17.71 -2.52
N TYR A 104 -2.28 18.35 -1.38
CA TYR A 104 -3.22 19.37 -0.85
C TYR A 104 -2.77 20.80 -1.16
N ARG A 105 -1.55 21.01 -1.65
CA ARG A 105 -0.92 22.33 -1.59
C ARG A 105 -0.97 22.86 -0.15
N ASP A 106 -1.29 24.14 0.02
CA ASP A 106 -1.44 24.82 1.30
C ASP A 106 -2.90 24.97 1.76
N GLN A 107 -3.86 24.31 1.08
CA GLN A 107 -5.28 24.51 1.36
C GLN A 107 -5.67 24.09 2.78
N TRP A 108 -5.24 22.91 3.21
CA TRP A 108 -5.52 22.45 4.57
C TRP A 108 -4.66 23.18 5.59
N ALA A 109 -3.42 23.50 5.24
CA ALA A 109 -2.54 24.28 6.10
C ALA A 109 -3.15 25.66 6.41
N LYS A 110 -3.76 26.31 5.43
CA LYS A 110 -4.51 27.57 5.63
C LYS A 110 -5.76 27.38 6.48
N ALA A 111 -6.49 26.29 6.29
CA ALA A 111 -7.72 26.00 7.03
C ALA A 111 -7.46 25.70 8.53
N PHE A 112 -6.34 25.06 8.83
CA PHE A 112 -5.95 24.64 10.19
C PHE A 112 -4.80 25.46 10.78
N ASP A 113 -4.38 26.53 10.09
CA ASP A 113 -3.28 27.43 10.48
C ASP A 113 -1.97 26.67 10.76
N ILE A 114 -1.61 25.73 9.89
CA ILE A 114 -0.37 24.97 9.98
C ILE A 114 0.73 25.74 9.27
N THR A 115 1.61 26.38 10.05
CA THR A 115 2.68 27.22 9.55
C THR A 115 4.05 26.74 9.95
N TYR A 116 5.07 27.23 9.29
CA TYR A 116 6.47 27.10 9.63
C TYR A 116 7.18 28.46 9.46
N GLU A 117 8.28 28.65 10.15
CA GLU A 117 9.14 29.82 9.98
C GLU A 117 10.17 29.54 8.88
N ASN A 118 10.18 30.37 7.84
CA ASN A 118 11.13 30.28 6.77
C ASN A 118 12.51 30.86 7.17
N LEU A 119 13.51 30.78 6.28
CA LEU A 119 14.87 31.28 6.54
C LEU A 119 14.94 32.80 6.74
N GLU A 120 13.89 33.53 6.40
CA GLU A 120 13.76 34.98 6.54
C GLU A 120 12.97 35.37 7.80
N ALA A 121 12.75 34.42 8.71
CA ALA A 121 11.95 34.56 9.94
C ALA A 121 10.48 34.98 9.68
N GLN A 122 9.91 34.55 8.55
CA GLN A 122 8.52 34.79 8.20
C GLN A 122 7.70 33.51 8.36
N GLN A 123 6.49 33.63 8.90
CA GLN A 123 5.53 32.52 8.99
C GLN A 123 4.89 32.27 7.63
N GLN A 124 4.97 31.01 7.17
CA GLN A 124 4.37 30.56 5.91
C GLN A 124 3.57 29.27 6.13
N HIS A 125 2.49 29.11 5.38
CA HIS A 125 1.74 27.85 5.40
C HIS A 125 2.50 26.75 4.66
N VAL A 126 2.47 25.54 5.23
CA VAL A 126 3.10 24.38 4.61
C VAL A 126 2.31 23.85 3.43
N HIS A 127 2.99 23.21 2.48
CA HIS A 127 2.37 22.35 1.48
C HIS A 127 2.31 20.93 2.01
N GLN A 128 1.18 20.25 1.83
CA GLN A 128 0.96 18.94 2.45
C GLN A 128 0.68 17.87 1.42
N THR A 129 1.15 16.67 1.70
CA THR A 129 0.79 15.46 0.98
C THR A 129 0.40 14.34 1.93
N THR A 130 -0.35 13.39 1.41
CA THR A 130 -0.69 12.16 2.12
C THR A 130 -0.65 11.01 1.12
N TYR A 131 -0.14 9.84 1.54
CA TYR A 131 -0.44 8.60 0.84
C TYR A 131 -0.85 7.52 1.83
N GLY A 132 -1.68 6.58 1.39
CA GLY A 132 -2.16 5.54 2.29
C GLY A 132 -2.59 4.27 1.59
N MET A 133 -2.55 3.19 2.37
CA MET A 133 -3.01 1.84 2.02
C MET A 133 -3.79 1.25 3.19
N SER A 134 -4.68 0.31 2.92
CA SER A 134 -5.45 -0.39 3.95
C SER A 134 -5.34 -1.91 3.79
N GLU A 135 -5.96 -2.66 4.69
CA GLU A 135 -6.11 -4.11 4.60
C GLU A 135 -6.83 -4.57 3.32
N ARG A 136 -7.46 -3.64 2.58
CA ARG A 136 -7.97 -3.91 1.22
C ARG A 136 -6.89 -4.41 0.27
N LEU A 137 -5.64 -4.01 0.51
CA LEU A 137 -4.48 -4.53 -0.22
C LEU A 137 -4.34 -6.05 -0.05
N LEU A 138 -4.52 -6.57 1.17
CA LEU A 138 -4.56 -8.02 1.40
C LEU A 138 -5.76 -8.66 0.68
N GLY A 139 -6.92 -7.99 0.68
CA GLY A 139 -8.08 -8.41 -0.11
C GLY A 139 -7.79 -8.53 -1.61
N ALA A 140 -6.99 -7.60 -2.15
CA ALA A 140 -6.55 -7.66 -3.54
C ALA A 140 -5.61 -8.85 -3.79
N VAL A 141 -4.66 -9.13 -2.89
CA VAL A 141 -3.76 -10.31 -2.97
C VAL A 141 -4.57 -11.60 -2.98
N VAL A 142 -5.50 -11.75 -2.03
CA VAL A 142 -6.39 -12.93 -1.96
C VAL A 142 -7.20 -13.09 -3.23
N GLY A 143 -7.83 -12.00 -3.70
CA GLY A 143 -8.69 -12.05 -4.88
C GLY A 143 -7.95 -12.21 -6.21
N MET A 144 -6.66 -11.84 -6.27
CA MET A 144 -5.83 -11.96 -7.46
C MET A 144 -5.13 -13.31 -7.57
N HIS A 145 -4.61 -13.83 -6.45
CA HIS A 145 -3.73 -14.99 -6.42
C HIS A 145 -4.39 -16.22 -5.81
N GLY A 146 -5.52 -16.09 -5.11
CA GLY A 146 -6.26 -17.21 -4.56
C GLY A 146 -7.01 -17.98 -5.63
N ASP A 147 -7.17 -19.27 -5.41
CA ASP A 147 -8.00 -20.18 -6.20
C ASP A 147 -8.98 -20.96 -5.30
N GLU A 148 -9.62 -21.98 -5.86
CA GLU A 148 -10.56 -22.86 -5.13
C GLU A 148 -9.89 -23.69 -4.03
N ASN A 149 -8.56 -23.85 -4.06
CA ASN A 149 -7.79 -24.60 -3.07
C ASN A 149 -7.29 -23.70 -1.92
N GLY A 150 -7.28 -22.38 -2.11
CA GLY A 150 -6.91 -21.41 -1.09
C GLY A 150 -6.08 -20.24 -1.59
N LEU A 151 -5.38 -19.60 -0.66
CA LEU A 151 -4.53 -18.46 -0.95
C LEU A 151 -3.16 -18.90 -1.46
N ILE A 152 -2.75 -18.31 -2.56
CA ILE A 152 -1.38 -18.39 -3.09
C ILE A 152 -0.68 -17.09 -2.76
N MET A 153 0.35 -17.14 -1.92
CA MET A 153 1.13 -15.95 -1.54
C MET A 153 2.26 -15.72 -2.54
N PRO A 154 2.46 -14.48 -2.99
CA PRO A 154 3.65 -14.12 -3.76
C PRO A 154 4.93 -14.44 -2.97
N PRO A 155 6.02 -14.91 -3.64
CA PRO A 155 7.23 -15.36 -2.96
C PRO A 155 7.85 -14.33 -2.02
N ALA A 156 7.85 -13.06 -2.39
CA ALA A 156 8.44 -11.99 -1.58
C ALA A 156 7.78 -11.82 -0.19
N VAL A 157 6.50 -12.22 -0.05
CA VAL A 157 5.72 -12.05 1.19
C VAL A 157 5.27 -13.39 1.78
N ALA A 158 5.55 -14.50 1.11
CA ALA A 158 5.25 -15.83 1.62
C ALA A 158 6.15 -16.16 2.83
N PRO A 159 5.58 -16.72 3.92
CA PRO A 159 6.39 -17.14 5.07
C PRO A 159 7.39 -18.26 4.72
N PHE A 160 7.06 -19.07 3.71
CA PHE A 160 7.93 -20.10 3.15
C PHE A 160 7.90 -19.99 1.62
N GLN A 161 9.06 -19.74 1.00
CA GLN A 161 9.19 -19.62 -0.45
C GLN A 161 9.15 -20.97 -1.13
N VAL A 162 9.71 -22.00 -0.48
CA VAL A 162 9.81 -23.37 -0.99
C VAL A 162 9.44 -24.35 0.11
N VAL A 163 8.62 -25.34 -0.22
CA VAL A 163 8.32 -26.48 0.64
C VAL A 163 8.74 -27.75 -0.08
N ILE A 164 9.62 -28.55 0.52
CA ILE A 164 10.10 -29.80 -0.03
C ILE A 164 9.32 -30.96 0.62
N CYS A 165 8.60 -31.71 -0.21
CA CYS A 165 7.80 -32.87 0.24
C CYS A 165 8.46 -34.17 -0.20
N PRO A 166 9.27 -34.86 0.64
CA PRO A 166 9.86 -36.15 0.27
C PRO A 166 8.78 -37.22 0.16
N MET A 167 8.74 -37.91 -0.98
CA MET A 167 7.86 -39.05 -1.17
C MET A 167 8.52 -40.35 -0.65
N ILE A 168 8.04 -40.82 0.50
CA ILE A 168 8.57 -42.05 1.14
C ILE A 168 7.89 -43.26 0.51
N LYS A 169 8.69 -44.12 -0.16
CA LYS A 169 8.24 -45.41 -0.70
C LYS A 169 8.79 -46.54 0.15
N LYS A 170 7.94 -47.55 0.46
CA LYS A 170 8.21 -48.63 1.38
C LYS A 170 9.42 -49.53 1.03
N ASN A 171 9.89 -49.55 -0.23
CA ASN A 171 11.01 -50.32 -0.73
C ASN A 171 11.96 -49.46 -1.57
N SER A 172 12.16 -48.24 -1.20
CA SER A 172 13.12 -47.34 -1.88
C SER A 172 14.51 -47.58 -1.34
N GLU A 173 15.49 -47.75 -2.22
CA GLU A 173 16.91 -47.77 -1.88
C GLU A 173 17.46 -46.37 -1.57
N VAL A 174 16.69 -45.34 -1.88
CA VAL A 174 17.07 -43.95 -1.68
C VAL A 174 16.35 -43.41 -0.45
N ASP A 175 17.11 -42.83 0.48
CA ASP A 175 16.59 -42.04 1.59
C ASP A 175 16.16 -40.66 1.08
N THR A 176 14.90 -40.58 0.70
CA THR A 176 14.32 -39.32 0.14
C THR A 176 14.26 -38.20 1.17
N VAL A 177 14.25 -38.51 2.48
CA VAL A 177 14.27 -37.52 3.55
C VAL A 177 15.65 -36.87 3.64
N ALA A 178 16.72 -37.68 3.66
CA ALA A 178 18.09 -37.17 3.68
C ALA A 178 18.39 -36.30 2.44
N VAL A 179 17.92 -36.72 1.26
CA VAL A 179 18.07 -35.92 0.04
C VAL A 179 17.31 -34.60 0.14
N ALA A 180 16.09 -34.60 0.67
CA ALA A 180 15.29 -33.37 0.87
C ALA A 180 15.98 -32.40 1.84
N GLU A 181 16.57 -32.92 2.93
CA GLU A 181 17.34 -32.11 3.89
C GLU A 181 18.61 -31.51 3.27
N GLU A 182 19.29 -32.24 2.38
CA GLU A 182 20.46 -31.73 1.66
C GLU A 182 20.08 -30.62 0.69
N VAL A 183 18.98 -30.79 -0.07
CA VAL A 183 18.45 -29.77 -0.95
C VAL A 183 18.05 -28.52 -0.16
N ALA A 184 17.39 -28.69 1.00
CA ALA A 184 16.98 -27.58 1.85
C ALA A 184 18.16 -26.77 2.43
N LYS A 185 19.34 -27.36 2.56
CA LYS A 185 20.57 -26.66 2.99
C LYS A 185 21.23 -25.88 1.86
N THR A 186 20.89 -26.21 0.62
CA THR A 186 21.49 -25.62 -0.58
C THR A 186 20.67 -24.39 -1.06
N LEU A 187 19.39 -24.34 -0.73
CA LEU A 187 18.45 -23.23 -1.01
C LEU A 187 18.55 -22.14 0.05
#